data_a80a35be5aa06a7644b5449df674e354
#
_entry.id   a80a35be5aa06a7644b5449df674e354
#
_cell.length_a   1.000
_cell.length_b   1.000
_cell.length_c   1.000
_cell.angle_alpha   90.00
_cell.angle_beta   90.00
_cell.angle_gamma   90.00
#
_symmetry.space_group_name_H-M   'P 1'
#
loop_
_entity.id
_entity.type
_entity.pdbx_description
1 polymer ?
#
loop_
_entity_poly.entity_id
_entity_poly.type
_entity_poly.pdbx_seq_one_letter_code
_entity_poly.pdbx_strand_id
1 'polypeptide(L)'
;GTKKIFKDFTFIFEETEFGWFQAHVYQFDGDTSTFIIETPEDVWRAAGLEDMSQEEAIAFCEKLFAKDLEGAKLMSNATHLRGSANWIKFPRVICENWTQWNTINGKEVPVVLMGDSAHTAHFSIGSGTKLAMEDAIDLAKFMSEAGTRTMPEILADYQAVRGVEVIKIQSAAKNAMEWFENAAQYTHMEPEQFNYSLLTRSQRISHDNLKLRDAKYVEDYEKWFATKAFADAGVPLPKSGAHIPPMFTPFKVRDVVLQNRIVVSPMAQYSCEDGLPSDYHLVHLGARAMGGAALVMTEMTCTSPDGRITPGCPGMYKPEHLTGWTRIVDFVHANSQAKIGMQIGHAGAKASTRLAWEGIDQPLKEGNWEIISASPQQYIEGVSQTAREMNRADMDRVKADFIRAVKDADQAGFDWLELHAAHGYLLSSFISPLTNQRTDEYGGSFENRMRFPIEIFKAIREVWPQGKPISVRISAHDWTPGGITPVDAVEIARAFKAAGADI
;
A
#
# COMPACT_ATOMS: atom_id res chain seq x y z
N GLY A 1 -5.75 32.13 15.18
CA GLY A 1 -7.16 32.54 15.01
C GLY A 1 -7.32 33.67 14.01
N THR A 2 -8.56 33.97 13.64
CA THR A 2 -8.92 35.09 12.75
C THR A 2 -10.32 35.63 13.13
N LYS A 3 -10.57 36.93 12.82
CA LYS A 3 -11.90 37.53 13.00
C LYS A 3 -12.86 37.21 11.84
N LYS A 4 -12.40 36.54 10.77
CA LYS A 4 -13.30 35.99 9.78
C LYS A 4 -14.02 34.75 10.35
N ILE A 5 -15.35 34.73 10.21
CA ILE A 5 -16.17 33.61 10.70
C ILE A 5 -16.33 32.57 9.63
N PHE A 6 -15.89 31.35 9.94
CA PHE A 6 -16.14 30.13 9.18
C PHE A 6 -17.19 29.28 9.93
N LYS A 7 -18.42 29.32 9.44
CA LYS A 7 -19.56 28.66 10.12
C LYS A 7 -19.43 27.15 10.15
N ASP A 8 -18.82 26.56 9.10
CA ASP A 8 -18.63 25.15 8.96
C ASP A 8 -17.17 24.78 9.22
N PHE A 9 -16.91 23.53 9.61
CA PHE A 9 -15.56 23.00 9.70
C PHE A 9 -14.98 22.91 8.30
N THR A 10 -14.04 23.78 7.98
CA THR A 10 -13.51 23.99 6.64
C THR A 10 -12.06 23.52 6.53
N PHE A 11 -11.76 22.76 5.48
CA PHE A 11 -10.40 22.46 5.08
C PHE A 11 -10.03 23.27 3.85
N ILE A 12 -8.89 23.95 3.90
CA ILE A 12 -8.36 24.76 2.82
C ILE A 12 -7.01 24.15 2.41
N PHE A 13 -6.79 24.03 1.11
CA PHE A 13 -5.55 23.50 0.55
C PHE A 13 -4.98 24.49 -0.44
N GLU A 14 -3.72 24.92 -0.21
CA GLU A 14 -3.02 25.85 -1.07
C GLU A 14 -1.71 25.27 -1.59
N GLU A 15 -1.53 25.29 -2.90
CA GLU A 15 -0.29 24.87 -3.56
C GLU A 15 0.68 26.03 -3.66
N THR A 16 1.94 25.76 -3.33
CA THR A 16 3.05 26.71 -3.47
C THR A 16 4.19 26.09 -4.27
N GLU A 17 5.16 26.89 -4.66
CA GLU A 17 6.40 26.39 -5.25
C GLU A 17 7.21 25.48 -4.33
N PHE A 18 6.94 25.50 -3.01
CA PHE A 18 7.59 24.68 -1.99
C PHE A 18 6.84 23.36 -1.73
N GLY A 19 5.56 23.30 -2.08
CA GLY A 19 4.65 22.20 -1.81
C GLY A 19 3.31 22.67 -1.25
N TRP A 20 2.57 21.77 -0.63
CA TRP A 20 1.21 22.00 -0.16
C TRP A 20 1.14 22.45 1.29
N PHE A 21 0.30 23.46 1.53
CA PHE A 21 -0.15 23.89 2.85
C PHE A 21 -1.64 23.59 2.99
N GLN A 22 -2.05 23.27 4.19
CA GLN A 22 -3.47 23.10 4.52
C GLN A 22 -3.85 23.88 5.76
N ALA A 23 -5.12 24.32 5.83
CA ALA A 23 -5.68 24.93 7.02
C ALA A 23 -6.93 24.19 7.47
N HIS A 24 -7.04 23.98 8.78
CA HIS A 24 -8.24 23.48 9.46
C HIS A 24 -8.88 24.69 10.14
N VAL A 25 -10.07 25.01 9.70
CA VAL A 25 -10.72 26.25 10.14
C VAL A 25 -12.14 25.98 10.64
N TYR A 26 -12.48 26.53 11.80
CA TYR A 26 -13.82 26.39 12.38
C TYR A 26 -14.11 27.53 13.35
N GLN A 27 -15.39 27.84 13.54
CA GLN A 27 -15.82 28.88 14.46
C GLN A 27 -15.48 28.49 15.90
N PHE A 28 -14.79 29.39 16.61
CA PHE A 28 -14.41 29.24 18.02
C PHE A 28 -15.43 29.85 18.95
N ASP A 29 -15.84 31.08 18.64
CA ASP A 29 -16.86 31.83 19.39
C ASP A 29 -17.70 32.74 18.45
N GLY A 30 -18.42 33.71 19.01
CA GLY A 30 -19.33 34.56 18.23
C GLY A 30 -18.66 35.43 17.16
N ASP A 31 -17.36 35.73 17.29
CA ASP A 31 -16.65 36.68 16.43
C ASP A 31 -15.25 36.19 16.01
N THR A 32 -14.89 34.96 16.33
CA THR A 32 -13.54 34.41 16.08
C THR A 32 -13.62 32.99 15.52
N SER A 33 -12.77 32.70 14.54
CA SER A 33 -12.51 31.32 14.08
C SER A 33 -11.09 30.89 14.45
N THR A 34 -10.94 29.63 14.81
CA THR A 34 -9.66 28.95 14.88
C THR A 34 -9.16 28.71 13.47
N PHE A 35 -7.88 28.98 13.22
CA PHE A 35 -7.22 28.77 11.94
C PHE A 35 -5.90 28.06 12.19
N ILE A 36 -5.86 26.73 11.97
CA ILE A 36 -4.69 25.87 12.19
C ILE A 36 -4.09 25.58 10.84
N ILE A 37 -2.81 25.95 10.66
CA ILE A 37 -2.08 25.72 9.42
C ILE A 37 -1.10 24.57 9.63
N GLU A 38 -1.09 23.64 8.70
CA GLU A 38 -0.19 22.49 8.67
C GLU A 38 0.54 22.39 7.34
N THR A 39 1.75 21.85 7.39
CA THR A 39 2.54 21.50 6.21
C THR A 39 3.59 20.45 6.60
N PRO A 40 4.04 19.57 5.68
CA PRO A 40 5.18 18.68 5.91
C PRO A 40 6.46 19.42 6.27
N GLU A 41 7.37 18.77 6.99
CA GLU A 41 8.62 19.37 7.47
C GLU A 41 9.53 19.83 6.31
N ASP A 42 9.60 19.08 5.23
CA ASP A 42 10.39 19.40 4.04
C ASP A 42 9.85 20.65 3.34
N VAL A 43 8.53 20.79 3.21
CA VAL A 43 7.85 21.97 2.66
C VAL A 43 8.07 23.19 3.57
N TRP A 44 7.94 23.01 4.89
CA TRP A 44 8.19 24.06 5.88
C TRP A 44 9.62 24.63 5.80
N ARG A 45 10.62 23.74 5.64
CA ARG A 45 12.03 24.13 5.46
C ARG A 45 12.27 24.80 4.11
N ALA A 46 11.72 24.24 3.03
CA ALA A 46 11.86 24.80 1.69
C ALA A 46 11.27 26.21 1.59
N ALA A 47 10.19 26.49 2.34
CA ALA A 47 9.58 27.80 2.44
C ALA A 47 10.37 28.80 3.34
N GLY A 48 11.46 28.35 3.98
CA GLY A 48 12.28 29.18 4.86
C GLY A 48 11.61 29.57 6.19
N LEU A 49 10.53 28.87 6.58
CA LEU A 49 9.76 29.18 7.79
C LEU A 49 10.53 28.90 9.09
N GLU A 50 11.63 28.14 9.01
CA GLU A 50 12.52 27.84 10.14
C GLU A 50 13.19 29.08 10.69
N ASP A 51 13.57 30.01 9.80
CA ASP A 51 14.33 31.21 10.12
C ASP A 51 13.45 32.49 10.24
N MET A 52 12.15 32.38 9.97
CA MET A 52 11.22 33.51 10.04
C MET A 52 10.86 33.91 11.48
N SER A 53 10.80 35.17 11.74
CA SER A 53 10.16 35.71 12.95
C SER A 53 8.66 35.39 12.97
N GLN A 54 8.02 35.58 14.14
CA GLN A 54 6.57 35.36 14.26
C GLN A 54 5.77 36.27 13.30
N GLU A 55 6.15 37.51 13.20
CA GLU A 55 5.49 38.48 12.33
C GLU A 55 5.65 38.11 10.86
N GLU A 56 6.84 37.68 10.45
CA GLU A 56 7.11 37.27 9.08
C GLU A 56 6.34 35.98 8.72
N ALA A 57 6.30 35.01 9.62
CA ALA A 57 5.55 33.76 9.42
C ALA A 57 4.03 34.00 9.35
N ILE A 58 3.48 34.89 10.18
CA ILE A 58 2.08 35.34 10.09
C ILE A 58 1.81 36.04 8.75
N ALA A 59 2.67 36.95 8.34
CA ALA A 59 2.52 37.66 7.07
C ALA A 59 2.61 36.72 5.86
N PHE A 60 3.49 35.69 5.91
CA PHE A 60 3.55 34.64 4.90
C PHE A 60 2.22 33.85 4.83
N CYS A 61 1.69 33.43 5.96
CA CYS A 61 0.42 32.70 6.01
C CYS A 61 -0.78 33.58 5.58
N GLU A 62 -0.82 34.84 5.96
CA GLU A 62 -1.85 35.79 5.50
C GLU A 62 -1.82 35.99 3.98
N LYS A 63 -0.64 36.03 3.38
CA LYS A 63 -0.48 36.10 1.93
C LYS A 63 -0.92 34.81 1.26
N LEU A 64 -0.54 33.66 1.82
CA LEU A 64 -0.88 32.35 1.30
C LEU A 64 -2.40 32.14 1.24
N PHE A 65 -3.10 32.41 2.35
CA PHE A 65 -4.54 32.24 2.48
C PHE A 65 -5.35 33.53 2.26
N ALA A 66 -4.79 34.48 1.51
CA ALA A 66 -5.40 35.81 1.32
C ALA A 66 -6.82 35.75 0.75
N LYS A 67 -7.05 34.80 -0.19
CA LYS A 67 -8.35 34.58 -0.82
C LYS A 67 -9.41 34.14 0.21
N ASP A 68 -9.04 33.24 1.12
CA ASP A 68 -9.95 32.70 2.13
C ASP A 68 -10.11 33.63 3.33
N LEU A 69 -9.09 34.40 3.64
CA LEU A 69 -9.14 35.41 4.73
C LEU A 69 -9.90 36.67 4.35
N GLU A 70 -10.03 37.00 3.06
CA GLU A 70 -10.72 38.23 2.57
C GLU A 70 -10.29 39.52 3.28
N GLY A 71 -8.99 39.63 3.57
CA GLY A 71 -8.40 40.78 4.27
C GLY A 71 -8.43 40.70 5.80
N ALA A 72 -9.04 39.71 6.40
CA ALA A 72 -8.94 39.48 7.83
C ALA A 72 -7.51 39.04 8.23
N LYS A 73 -7.09 39.46 9.43
CA LYS A 73 -5.78 39.14 9.97
C LYS A 73 -5.74 37.83 10.71
N LEU A 74 -4.56 37.18 10.69
CA LEU A 74 -4.26 36.04 11.54
C LEU A 74 -3.74 36.51 12.90
N MET A 75 -4.20 35.88 13.96
CA MET A 75 -3.82 36.16 15.34
C MET A 75 -3.18 34.92 15.94
N SER A 76 -1.99 35.06 16.52
CA SER A 76 -1.36 34.01 17.32
C SER A 76 -1.89 34.09 18.76
N ASN A 77 -2.19 32.93 19.34
CA ASN A 77 -2.49 32.78 20.76
C ASN A 77 -1.27 32.45 21.60
N ALA A 78 -0.11 32.34 20.98
CA ALA A 78 1.13 31.86 21.61
C ALA A 78 1.93 32.94 22.40
N THR A 79 1.46 34.19 22.44
CA THR A 79 2.15 35.29 23.08
C THR A 79 2.44 35.11 24.57
N HIS A 80 1.71 34.22 25.25
CA HIS A 80 1.85 33.89 26.67
C HIS A 80 2.60 32.56 26.92
N LEU A 81 2.91 31.80 25.86
CA LEU A 81 3.66 30.54 25.99
C LEU A 81 5.16 30.81 26.01
N ARG A 82 5.88 30.19 26.94
CA ARG A 82 7.35 30.28 27.01
C ARG A 82 7.96 29.71 25.74
N GLY A 83 8.74 30.51 25.03
CA GLY A 83 9.40 30.12 23.79
C GLY A 83 8.38 29.92 22.66
N SER A 84 7.55 30.93 22.37
CA SER A 84 6.52 30.89 21.34
C SER A 84 7.11 30.48 19.99
N ALA A 85 7.13 29.19 19.73
CA ALA A 85 7.34 28.69 18.39
C ALA A 85 6.06 28.99 17.57
N ASN A 86 6.22 29.68 16.46
CA ASN A 86 5.11 29.90 15.52
C ASN A 86 4.65 28.56 14.93
N TRP A 87 5.59 27.64 14.80
CA TRP A 87 5.41 26.31 14.29
C TRP A 87 5.78 25.27 15.35
N ILE A 88 4.93 24.27 15.54
CA ILE A 88 5.09 23.22 16.53
C ILE A 88 5.19 21.89 15.78
N LYS A 89 6.29 21.17 16.02
CA LYS A 89 6.34 19.75 15.65
C LYS A 89 5.43 18.97 16.61
N PHE A 90 4.58 18.12 16.07
CA PHE A 90 3.59 17.38 16.84
C PHE A 90 4.10 15.95 17.13
N PRO A 91 4.85 15.72 18.22
CA PRO A 91 5.38 14.42 18.54
C PRO A 91 4.25 13.48 18.97
N ARG A 92 4.32 12.23 18.51
CA ARG A 92 3.46 11.16 19.02
C ARG A 92 4.03 10.64 20.33
N VAL A 93 3.32 10.81 21.43
CA VAL A 93 3.66 10.24 22.72
C VAL A 93 3.03 8.85 22.85
N ILE A 94 3.83 7.87 23.24
CA ILE A 94 3.42 6.50 23.58
C ILE A 94 4.19 6.09 24.82
N CYS A 95 3.50 5.92 25.94
CA CYS A 95 4.09 5.37 27.15
C CYS A 95 3.83 3.86 27.21
N GLU A 96 4.88 3.08 27.42
CA GLU A 96 4.76 1.63 27.59
C GLU A 96 4.10 1.28 28.94
N ASN A 97 4.45 2.06 29.98
CA ASN A 97 3.91 1.89 31.32
C ASN A 97 3.16 3.15 31.75
N TRP A 98 1.89 3.02 32.07
CA TRP A 98 1.05 4.14 32.50
C TRP A 98 1.02 4.29 34.02
N THR A 99 1.63 3.37 34.76
CA THR A 99 1.68 3.38 36.22
C THR A 99 3.13 3.34 36.69
N GLN A 100 3.49 4.28 37.55
CA GLN A 100 4.76 4.33 38.27
C GLN A 100 4.49 4.24 39.76
N TRP A 101 5.23 3.39 40.46
CA TRP A 101 5.15 3.25 41.91
C TRP A 101 6.27 4.05 42.60
N ASN A 102 5.90 4.87 43.57
CA ASN A 102 6.82 5.68 44.34
C ASN A 102 6.67 5.39 45.85
N THR A 103 7.76 5.29 46.56
CA THR A 103 7.74 5.15 48.03
C THR A 103 7.68 6.53 48.67
N ILE A 104 6.55 6.88 49.29
CA ILE A 104 6.34 8.13 50.01
C ILE A 104 6.07 7.81 51.46
N ASN A 105 6.93 8.28 52.40
CA ASN A 105 6.80 8.00 53.84
C ASN A 105 6.71 6.50 54.16
N GLY A 106 7.43 5.65 53.44
CA GLY A 106 7.45 4.20 53.59
C GLY A 106 6.23 3.47 53.07
N LYS A 107 5.37 4.14 52.30
CA LYS A 107 4.20 3.55 51.62
C LYS A 107 4.39 3.62 50.11
N GLU A 108 4.03 2.55 49.42
CA GLU A 108 3.99 2.51 47.96
C GLU A 108 2.74 3.28 47.47
N VAL A 109 2.97 4.31 46.68
CA VAL A 109 1.91 5.17 46.12
C VAL A 109 2.02 5.16 44.58
N PRO A 110 0.95 4.81 43.86
CA PRO A 110 0.96 4.84 42.41
C PRO A 110 0.80 6.27 41.86
N VAL A 111 1.51 6.57 40.80
CA VAL A 111 1.27 7.69 39.91
C VAL A 111 0.74 7.11 38.61
N VAL A 112 -0.47 7.52 38.21
CA VAL A 112 -1.14 6.99 37.02
C VAL A 112 -1.21 8.06 35.95
N LEU A 113 -0.78 7.72 34.74
CA LEU A 113 -0.87 8.59 33.56
C LEU A 113 -2.22 8.41 32.87
N MET A 114 -2.73 9.50 32.30
CA MET A 114 -3.96 9.51 31.50
C MET A 114 -3.94 10.68 30.50
N GLY A 115 -4.70 10.56 29.43
CA GLY A 115 -4.73 11.57 28.37
C GLY A 115 -3.34 11.81 27.74
N ASP A 116 -3.05 13.05 27.40
CA ASP A 116 -1.81 13.41 26.67
C ASP A 116 -0.52 13.08 27.43
N SER A 117 -0.57 12.89 28.76
CA SER A 117 0.58 12.43 29.54
C SER A 117 0.92 10.96 29.31
N ALA A 118 -0.04 10.14 28.93
CA ALA A 118 0.14 8.72 28.61
C ALA A 118 0.28 8.49 27.10
N HIS A 119 -0.49 9.22 26.30
CA HIS A 119 -0.60 9.05 24.87
C HIS A 119 -1.16 10.31 24.20
N THR A 120 -0.59 10.71 23.09
CA THR A 120 -1.15 11.78 22.25
C THR A 120 -1.78 11.19 21.00
N ALA A 121 -2.84 11.82 20.48
CA ALA A 121 -3.38 11.56 19.16
C ALA A 121 -3.32 12.85 18.36
N HIS A 122 -2.90 12.76 17.09
CA HIS A 122 -2.85 13.93 16.21
C HIS A 122 -4.25 14.57 16.11
N PHE A 123 -4.31 15.89 16.12
CA PHE A 123 -5.56 16.65 16.20
C PHE A 123 -6.44 16.53 14.93
N SER A 124 -5.91 16.02 13.83
CA SER A 124 -6.61 15.83 12.53
C SER A 124 -7.95 15.08 12.61
N ILE A 125 -8.19 14.33 13.70
CA ILE A 125 -9.46 13.63 13.95
C ILE A 125 -10.21 14.13 15.19
N GLY A 126 -9.68 15.13 15.89
CA GLY A 126 -10.34 15.78 17.03
C GLY A 126 -10.60 14.87 18.24
N SER A 127 -9.75 13.88 18.53
CA SER A 127 -10.02 12.82 19.52
C SER A 127 -9.25 12.93 20.83
N GLY A 128 -8.32 13.87 21.02
CA GLY A 128 -7.48 13.94 22.23
C GLY A 128 -8.29 14.10 23.51
N THR A 129 -9.16 15.11 23.59
CA THR A 129 -10.03 15.35 24.74
C THR A 129 -10.95 14.15 25.04
N LYS A 130 -11.50 13.53 23.99
CA LYS A 130 -12.34 12.33 24.13
C LYS A 130 -11.57 11.19 24.78
N LEU A 131 -10.34 10.93 24.34
CA LEU A 131 -9.49 9.89 24.93
C LEU A 131 -9.22 10.14 26.40
N ALA A 132 -8.86 11.38 26.78
CA ALA A 132 -8.62 11.74 28.17
C ALA A 132 -9.87 11.55 29.06
N MET A 133 -11.06 11.89 28.54
CA MET A 133 -12.33 11.66 29.24
C MET A 133 -12.61 10.17 29.40
N GLU A 134 -12.40 9.37 28.38
CA GLU A 134 -12.58 7.91 28.43
C GLU A 134 -11.61 7.25 29.40
N ASP A 135 -10.36 7.72 29.46
CA ASP A 135 -9.38 7.26 30.46
C ASP A 135 -9.87 7.51 31.87
N ALA A 136 -10.36 8.72 32.15
CA ALA A 136 -10.90 9.07 33.48
C ALA A 136 -12.11 8.21 33.84
N ILE A 137 -13.03 7.99 32.91
CA ILE A 137 -14.23 7.16 33.10
C ILE A 137 -13.84 5.71 33.42
N ASP A 138 -12.97 5.12 32.62
CA ASP A 138 -12.55 3.73 32.80
C ASP A 138 -11.74 3.55 34.10
N LEU A 139 -10.81 4.47 34.41
CA LEU A 139 -10.08 4.42 35.67
C LEU A 139 -11.03 4.49 36.89
N ALA A 140 -11.98 5.43 36.86
CA ALA A 140 -12.98 5.56 37.93
C ALA A 140 -13.85 4.29 38.04
N LYS A 141 -14.25 3.69 36.92
CA LYS A 141 -15.00 2.44 36.88
C LYS A 141 -14.20 1.28 37.51
N PHE A 142 -12.95 1.06 37.06
CA PHE A 142 -12.10 0.01 37.63
C PHE A 142 -11.85 0.19 39.13
N MET A 143 -11.69 1.44 39.59
CA MET A 143 -11.59 1.76 41.01
C MET A 143 -12.87 1.47 41.78
N SER A 144 -14.04 1.80 41.25
CA SER A 144 -15.33 1.57 41.92
C SER A 144 -15.74 0.10 41.97
N GLU A 145 -15.34 -0.68 40.94
CA GLU A 145 -15.61 -2.11 40.82
C GLU A 145 -14.45 -2.98 41.37
N ALA A 146 -13.63 -2.42 42.26
CA ALA A 146 -12.40 -3.07 42.75
C ALA A 146 -12.68 -4.44 43.44
N GLY A 147 -13.72 -4.56 44.21
CA GLY A 147 -14.03 -5.78 44.96
C GLY A 147 -12.86 -6.19 45.87
N THR A 148 -12.31 -7.40 45.67
CA THR A 148 -11.16 -7.91 46.40
C THR A 148 -9.82 -7.71 45.68
N ARG A 149 -9.82 -7.06 44.48
CA ARG A 149 -8.62 -6.81 43.69
C ARG A 149 -7.68 -5.82 44.38
N THR A 150 -6.40 -6.03 44.20
CA THR A 150 -5.37 -5.10 44.68
C THR A 150 -5.20 -3.91 43.72
N MET A 151 -4.63 -2.81 44.21
CA MET A 151 -4.40 -1.63 43.40
C MET A 151 -3.54 -1.94 42.15
N PRO A 152 -2.43 -2.74 42.22
CA PRO A 152 -1.69 -3.16 41.03
C PRO A 152 -2.54 -3.87 39.98
N GLU A 153 -3.44 -4.78 40.39
CA GLU A 153 -4.33 -5.50 39.47
C GLU A 153 -5.33 -4.55 38.78
N ILE A 154 -5.91 -3.62 39.55
CA ILE A 154 -6.83 -2.62 39.02
C ILE A 154 -6.17 -1.74 37.96
N LEU A 155 -4.96 -1.25 38.23
CA LEU A 155 -4.22 -0.37 37.32
C LEU A 155 -3.68 -1.11 36.09
N ALA A 156 -3.34 -2.38 36.24
CA ALA A 156 -2.96 -3.23 35.11
C ALA A 156 -4.15 -3.46 34.17
N ASP A 157 -5.33 -3.77 34.72
CA ASP A 157 -6.56 -3.94 33.93
C ASP A 157 -6.97 -2.64 33.22
N TYR A 158 -6.86 -1.50 33.90
CA TYR A 158 -7.11 -0.18 33.31
C TYR A 158 -6.21 0.04 32.08
N GLN A 159 -4.88 -0.13 32.24
CA GLN A 159 -3.95 0.04 31.12
C GLN A 159 -4.21 -0.97 29.99
N ALA A 160 -4.50 -2.24 30.30
CA ALA A 160 -4.74 -3.28 29.31
C ALA A 160 -5.95 -2.96 28.43
N VAL A 161 -7.04 -2.48 29.02
CA VAL A 161 -8.26 -2.11 28.29
C VAL A 161 -8.07 -0.83 27.50
N ARG A 162 -7.60 0.23 28.15
CA ARG A 162 -7.46 1.54 27.53
C ARG A 162 -6.38 1.56 26.43
N GLY A 163 -5.27 0.85 26.65
CA GLY A 163 -4.18 0.77 25.68
C GLY A 163 -4.64 0.30 24.30
N VAL A 164 -5.53 -0.68 24.23
CA VAL A 164 -6.12 -1.17 22.96
C VAL A 164 -6.94 -0.08 22.26
N GLU A 165 -7.81 0.61 23.01
CA GLU A 165 -8.66 1.66 22.44
C GLU A 165 -7.85 2.88 21.97
N VAL A 166 -6.82 3.24 22.75
CA VAL A 166 -5.88 4.32 22.39
C VAL A 166 -5.14 4.01 21.10
N ILE A 167 -4.59 2.79 20.96
CA ILE A 167 -3.88 2.38 19.72
C ILE A 167 -4.80 2.48 18.50
N LYS A 168 -6.07 2.09 18.60
CA LYS A 168 -7.05 2.23 17.51
C LYS A 168 -7.22 3.70 17.08
N ILE A 169 -7.34 4.61 18.05
CA ILE A 169 -7.49 6.04 17.77
C ILE A 169 -6.20 6.65 17.24
N GLN A 170 -5.05 6.30 17.82
CA GLN A 170 -3.74 6.75 17.34
C GLN A 170 -3.48 6.29 15.90
N SER A 171 -3.88 5.06 15.54
CA SER A 171 -3.77 4.56 14.17
C SER A 171 -4.64 5.36 13.21
N ALA A 172 -5.89 5.65 13.59
CA ALA A 172 -6.78 6.47 12.77
C ALA A 172 -6.28 7.92 12.62
N ALA A 173 -5.73 8.49 13.70
CA ALA A 173 -5.14 9.83 13.67
C ALA A 173 -3.89 9.89 12.77
N LYS A 174 -3.05 8.84 12.83
CA LYS A 174 -1.89 8.69 11.96
C LYS A 174 -2.30 8.63 10.49
N ASN A 175 -3.26 7.78 10.13
CA ASN A 175 -3.74 7.69 8.76
C ASN A 175 -4.28 9.03 8.24
N ALA A 176 -5.04 9.76 9.09
CA ALA A 176 -5.54 11.08 8.73
C ALA A 176 -4.43 12.12 8.55
N MET A 177 -3.42 12.11 9.43
CA MET A 177 -2.25 12.98 9.31
C MET A 177 -1.46 12.67 8.03
N GLU A 178 -1.15 11.39 7.78
CA GLU A 178 -0.44 10.97 6.57
C GLU A 178 -1.20 11.35 5.29
N TRP A 179 -2.54 11.32 5.31
CA TRP A 179 -3.35 11.80 4.19
C TRP A 179 -3.12 13.29 3.94
N PHE A 180 -3.12 14.13 4.99
CA PHE A 180 -2.86 15.56 4.86
C PHE A 180 -1.43 15.87 4.42
N GLU A 181 -0.44 15.20 5.00
CA GLU A 181 0.98 15.36 4.61
C GLU A 181 1.23 14.96 3.15
N ASN A 182 0.41 14.06 2.61
CA ASN A 182 0.48 13.61 1.21
C ASN A 182 -0.65 14.19 0.34
N ALA A 183 -1.19 15.36 0.68
CA ALA A 183 -2.32 15.99 -0.03
C ALA A 183 -2.09 16.10 -1.55
N ALA A 184 -0.86 16.32 -1.99
CA ALA A 184 -0.46 16.35 -3.41
C ALA A 184 -0.92 15.10 -4.21
N GLN A 185 -1.06 13.95 -3.55
CA GLN A 185 -1.53 12.71 -4.19
C GLN A 185 -3.04 12.74 -4.50
N TYR A 186 -3.80 13.63 -3.90
CA TYR A 186 -5.25 13.66 -3.96
C TYR A 186 -5.81 14.89 -4.67
N THR A 187 -5.06 16.00 -4.72
CA THR A 187 -5.53 17.29 -5.24
C THR A 187 -5.85 17.31 -6.74
N HIS A 188 -5.32 16.32 -7.49
CA HIS A 188 -5.65 16.13 -8.91
C HIS A 188 -6.97 15.38 -9.13
N MET A 189 -7.59 14.86 -8.08
CA MET A 189 -8.86 14.14 -8.15
C MET A 189 -10.02 15.10 -8.45
N GLU A 190 -11.09 14.57 -9.04
CA GLU A 190 -12.34 15.33 -9.17
C GLU A 190 -12.93 15.64 -7.80
N PRO A 191 -13.66 16.75 -7.64
CA PRO A 191 -14.16 17.19 -6.33
C PRO A 191 -14.90 16.12 -5.53
N GLU A 192 -15.71 15.30 -6.19
CA GLU A 192 -16.48 14.21 -5.57
C GLU A 192 -15.53 13.15 -4.99
N GLN A 193 -14.51 12.77 -5.73
CA GLN A 193 -13.53 11.77 -5.31
C GLN A 193 -12.62 12.31 -4.21
N PHE A 194 -12.18 13.56 -4.35
CA PHE A 194 -11.38 14.24 -3.33
C PHE A 194 -12.13 14.33 -2.00
N ASN A 195 -13.40 14.77 -2.03
CA ASN A 195 -14.23 14.87 -0.84
C ASN A 195 -14.47 13.50 -0.18
N TYR A 196 -14.75 12.46 -0.97
CA TYR A 196 -14.88 11.10 -0.45
C TYR A 196 -13.59 10.62 0.21
N SER A 197 -12.43 10.85 -0.42
CA SER A 197 -11.11 10.52 0.13
C SER A 197 -10.85 11.26 1.46
N LEU A 198 -11.17 12.55 1.51
CA LEU A 198 -11.07 13.36 2.72
C LEU A 198 -11.96 12.84 3.86
N LEU A 199 -13.20 12.45 3.59
CA LEU A 199 -14.12 11.92 4.59
C LEU A 199 -13.69 10.55 5.14
N THR A 200 -13.03 9.74 4.34
CA THR A 200 -12.57 8.38 4.69
C THR A 200 -11.09 8.31 5.09
N ARG A 201 -10.36 9.42 5.11
CA ARG A 201 -8.89 9.51 5.30
C ARG A 201 -8.36 8.79 6.53
N SER A 202 -9.13 8.75 7.60
CA SER A 202 -8.70 8.09 8.84
C SER A 202 -8.76 6.56 8.78
N GLN A 203 -9.36 6.00 7.72
CA GLN A 203 -9.68 4.57 7.53
C GLN A 203 -10.57 3.98 8.65
N ARG A 204 -10.96 4.78 9.63
CA ARG A 204 -11.94 4.41 10.66
C ARG A 204 -13.38 4.55 10.15
N ILE A 205 -13.60 5.49 9.23
CA ILE A 205 -14.88 5.67 8.55
C ILE A 205 -14.77 4.90 7.25
N SER A 206 -15.35 3.68 7.24
CA SER A 206 -15.49 2.88 6.03
C SER A 206 -16.63 3.42 5.15
N HIS A 207 -16.72 2.90 3.93
CA HIS A 207 -17.85 3.15 3.04
C HIS A 207 -19.20 2.87 3.71
N ASP A 208 -19.33 1.72 4.38
CA ASP A 208 -20.56 1.35 5.10
C ASP A 208 -20.85 2.27 6.29
N ASN A 209 -19.83 2.67 7.05
CA ASN A 209 -20.01 3.63 8.14
C ASN A 209 -20.47 5.00 7.61
N LEU A 210 -19.95 5.44 6.48
CA LEU A 210 -20.37 6.69 5.84
C LEU A 210 -21.81 6.58 5.37
N LYS A 211 -22.21 5.46 4.79
CA LYS A 211 -23.59 5.18 4.38
C LYS A 211 -24.59 5.18 5.54
N LEU A 212 -24.17 4.69 6.71
CA LEU A 212 -25.00 4.78 7.94
C LEU A 212 -25.18 6.22 8.44
N ARG A 213 -24.22 7.12 8.16
CA ARG A 213 -24.25 8.52 8.59
C ARG A 213 -24.99 9.41 7.60
N ASP A 214 -24.74 9.19 6.30
CA ASP A 214 -25.33 9.93 5.19
C ASP A 214 -25.51 9.00 3.97
N ALA A 215 -26.63 8.29 3.97
CA ALA A 215 -26.96 7.36 2.91
C ALA A 215 -27.08 8.08 1.55
N LYS A 216 -27.66 9.30 1.55
CA LYS A 216 -27.86 10.06 0.31
C LYS A 216 -26.52 10.46 -0.32
N TYR A 217 -25.59 10.96 0.47
CA TYR A 217 -24.24 11.31 -0.01
C TYR A 217 -23.56 10.10 -0.67
N VAL A 218 -23.60 8.93 -0.01
CA VAL A 218 -22.98 7.73 -0.54
C VAL A 218 -23.66 7.26 -1.83
N GLU A 219 -24.98 7.29 -1.90
CA GLU A 219 -25.71 6.96 -3.13
C GLU A 219 -25.38 7.90 -4.30
N ASP A 220 -25.27 9.20 -4.03
CA ASP A 220 -24.92 10.19 -5.06
C ASP A 220 -23.46 10.00 -5.53
N TYR A 221 -22.54 9.71 -4.61
CA TYR A 221 -21.16 9.37 -4.93
C TYR A 221 -21.05 8.09 -5.77
N GLU A 222 -21.74 7.03 -5.39
CA GLU A 222 -21.72 5.77 -6.13
C GLU A 222 -22.31 5.91 -7.55
N LYS A 223 -23.37 6.72 -7.72
CA LYS A 223 -23.94 7.04 -9.04
C LYS A 223 -22.95 7.82 -9.89
N TRP A 224 -22.31 8.84 -9.32
CA TRP A 224 -21.28 9.61 -9.99
C TRP A 224 -20.12 8.70 -10.43
N PHE A 225 -19.59 7.90 -9.49
CA PHE A 225 -18.47 6.99 -9.74
C PHE A 225 -18.81 5.95 -10.82
N ALA A 226 -19.99 5.33 -10.74
CA ALA A 226 -20.45 4.38 -11.76
C ALA A 226 -20.54 5.04 -13.14
N THR A 227 -21.17 6.22 -13.23
CA THR A 227 -21.29 6.96 -14.49
C THR A 227 -19.92 7.21 -15.12
N LYS A 228 -18.96 7.68 -14.33
CA LYS A 228 -17.59 7.92 -14.78
C LYS A 228 -16.89 6.61 -15.20
N ALA A 229 -16.93 5.58 -14.36
CA ALA A 229 -16.24 4.32 -14.62
C ALA A 229 -16.74 3.62 -15.89
N PHE A 230 -18.05 3.65 -16.13
CA PHE A 230 -18.65 3.09 -17.36
C PHE A 230 -18.27 3.91 -18.60
N ALA A 231 -18.25 5.24 -18.49
CA ALA A 231 -17.80 6.12 -19.57
C ALA A 231 -16.32 5.92 -19.90
N ASP A 232 -15.44 5.89 -18.89
CA ASP A 232 -13.99 5.68 -19.04
C ASP A 232 -13.68 4.30 -19.66
N ALA A 233 -14.46 3.28 -19.31
CA ALA A 233 -14.33 1.94 -19.89
C ALA A 233 -14.91 1.81 -21.31
N GLY A 234 -15.71 2.77 -21.77
CA GLY A 234 -16.43 2.69 -23.04
C GLY A 234 -17.56 1.66 -23.04
N VAL A 235 -18.13 1.38 -21.86
CA VAL A 235 -19.21 0.39 -21.65
C VAL A 235 -20.51 1.13 -21.33
N PRO A 236 -21.66 0.74 -21.93
CA PRO A 236 -22.94 1.36 -21.62
C PRO A 236 -23.34 1.15 -20.15
N LEU A 237 -23.77 2.23 -19.48
CA LEU A 237 -24.32 2.13 -18.13
C LEU A 237 -25.63 1.30 -18.16
N PRO A 238 -25.81 0.32 -17.26
CA PRO A 238 -27.03 -0.48 -17.22
C PRO A 238 -28.28 0.37 -16.99
N LYS A 239 -29.35 0.08 -17.75
CA LYS A 239 -30.63 0.82 -17.69
C LYS A 239 -31.46 0.52 -16.43
N SER A 240 -31.04 -0.43 -15.62
CA SER A 240 -31.85 -0.96 -14.51
C SER A 240 -32.08 0.01 -13.35
N GLY A 241 -31.45 1.19 -13.35
CA GLY A 241 -31.47 2.09 -12.19
C GLY A 241 -30.85 1.46 -10.92
N ALA A 242 -30.30 0.26 -11.06
CA ALA A 242 -29.69 -0.46 -9.97
C ALA A 242 -28.48 0.31 -9.45
N HIS A 243 -28.40 0.39 -8.16
CA HIS A 243 -27.26 0.92 -7.44
C HIS A 243 -26.06 0.00 -7.66
N ILE A 244 -24.96 0.54 -8.20
CA ILE A 244 -23.76 -0.22 -8.53
C ILE A 244 -22.64 0.21 -7.56
N PRO A 245 -22.29 -0.63 -6.58
CA PRO A 245 -21.14 -0.34 -5.71
C PRO A 245 -19.85 -0.19 -6.52
N PRO A 246 -18.90 0.67 -6.10
CA PRO A 246 -17.66 0.94 -6.83
C PRO A 246 -16.88 -0.31 -7.24
N MET A 247 -16.82 -1.34 -6.40
CA MET A 247 -16.13 -2.59 -6.72
C MET A 247 -16.70 -3.36 -7.91
N PHE A 248 -17.96 -3.13 -8.26
CA PHE A 248 -18.64 -3.76 -9.41
C PHE A 248 -18.68 -2.87 -10.65
N THR A 249 -17.99 -1.75 -10.65
CA THR A 249 -17.84 -0.90 -11.82
C THR A 249 -16.72 -1.38 -12.73
N PRO A 250 -16.83 -1.21 -14.06
CA PRO A 250 -15.79 -1.65 -14.99
C PRO A 250 -14.48 -0.84 -14.81
N PHE A 251 -13.39 -1.44 -15.27
CA PHE A 251 -12.08 -0.82 -15.31
C PHE A 251 -11.36 -1.17 -16.61
N LYS A 252 -10.85 -0.17 -17.30
CA LYS A 252 -10.15 -0.37 -18.58
C LYS A 252 -8.66 -0.11 -18.42
N VAL A 253 -7.85 -1.04 -18.91
CA VAL A 253 -6.40 -0.86 -19.05
C VAL A 253 -6.04 -1.22 -20.48
N ARG A 254 -5.48 -0.27 -21.23
CA ARG A 254 -5.28 -0.37 -22.68
C ARG A 254 -6.60 -0.75 -23.38
N ASP A 255 -6.61 -1.87 -24.12
CA ASP A 255 -7.81 -2.36 -24.82
C ASP A 255 -8.59 -3.40 -24.01
N VAL A 256 -8.08 -3.79 -22.84
CA VAL A 256 -8.72 -4.79 -21.98
C VAL A 256 -9.68 -4.10 -21.01
N VAL A 257 -10.95 -4.50 -21.06
CA VAL A 257 -11.99 -4.06 -20.15
C VAL A 257 -12.29 -5.17 -19.15
N LEU A 258 -12.11 -4.88 -17.88
CA LEU A 258 -12.51 -5.70 -16.74
C LEU A 258 -13.94 -5.30 -16.37
N GLN A 259 -14.85 -6.29 -16.23
CA GLN A 259 -16.27 -6.03 -15.93
C GLN A 259 -16.53 -5.49 -14.52
N ASN A 260 -15.58 -5.70 -13.61
CA ASN A 260 -15.58 -5.19 -12.24
C ASN A 260 -14.12 -5.07 -11.74
N ARG A 261 -13.93 -4.68 -10.49
CA ARG A 261 -12.58 -4.43 -9.91
C ARG A 261 -12.07 -5.59 -9.05
N ILE A 262 -12.64 -6.79 -9.20
CA ILE A 262 -12.25 -7.97 -8.44
C ILE A 262 -11.21 -8.75 -9.24
N VAL A 263 -10.00 -8.85 -8.70
CA VAL A 263 -8.89 -9.60 -9.28
C VAL A 263 -8.49 -10.74 -8.35
N VAL A 264 -8.43 -11.94 -8.87
CA VAL A 264 -7.86 -13.08 -8.15
C VAL A 264 -6.35 -13.09 -8.39
N SER A 265 -5.60 -12.75 -7.35
CA SER A 265 -4.13 -12.66 -7.40
C SER A 265 -3.46 -14.02 -7.67
N PRO A 266 -2.24 -14.03 -8.22
CA PRO A 266 -1.42 -15.22 -8.32
C PRO A 266 -1.21 -15.91 -6.97
N MET A 267 -1.47 -17.22 -6.91
CA MET A 267 -1.30 -18.05 -5.70
C MET A 267 -0.73 -19.41 -6.10
N ALA A 268 0.45 -19.75 -5.56
CA ALA A 268 1.10 -21.02 -5.84
C ALA A 268 0.22 -22.20 -5.41
N GLN A 269 0.04 -23.16 -6.31
CA GLN A 269 -0.77 -24.35 -6.11
C GLN A 269 0.10 -25.61 -6.05
N TYR A 270 1.26 -25.59 -6.72
CA TYR A 270 2.20 -26.71 -6.81
C TYR A 270 1.56 -28.02 -7.24
N SER A 271 0.58 -27.96 -8.16
CA SER A 271 -0.25 -29.10 -8.57
C SER A 271 -0.02 -29.53 -10.02
N CYS A 272 1.12 -29.15 -10.59
CA CYS A 272 1.57 -29.59 -11.92
C CYS A 272 2.45 -30.84 -11.85
N GLU A 273 2.43 -31.60 -12.91
CA GLU A 273 3.42 -32.63 -13.21
C GLU A 273 4.22 -32.17 -14.43
N ASP A 274 5.55 -32.10 -14.31
CA ASP A 274 6.47 -31.62 -15.34
C ASP A 274 6.07 -30.26 -15.97
N GLY A 275 5.50 -29.37 -15.17
CA GLY A 275 5.05 -28.06 -15.59
C GLY A 275 3.71 -28.00 -16.32
N LEU A 276 3.06 -29.15 -16.56
CA LEU A 276 1.80 -29.21 -17.31
C LEU A 276 0.61 -28.83 -16.42
N PRO A 277 -0.16 -27.76 -16.79
CA PRO A 277 -1.38 -27.44 -16.09
C PRO A 277 -2.45 -28.52 -16.32
N SER A 278 -3.14 -28.91 -15.25
CA SER A 278 -4.06 -30.03 -15.22
C SER A 278 -5.52 -29.60 -15.03
N ASP A 279 -6.43 -30.55 -14.89
CA ASP A 279 -7.83 -30.30 -14.52
C ASP A 279 -7.96 -29.57 -13.17
N TYR A 280 -6.99 -29.73 -12.27
CA TYR A 280 -6.93 -28.93 -11.05
C TYR A 280 -6.91 -27.43 -11.36
N HIS A 281 -6.05 -27.01 -12.28
CA HIS A 281 -5.92 -25.61 -12.67
C HIS A 281 -7.16 -25.10 -13.41
N LEU A 282 -7.79 -25.95 -14.24
CA LEU A 282 -9.04 -25.62 -14.90
C LEU A 282 -10.16 -25.38 -13.87
N VAL A 283 -10.31 -26.25 -12.89
CA VAL A 283 -11.30 -26.09 -11.81
C VAL A 283 -10.98 -24.86 -10.96
N HIS A 284 -9.70 -24.70 -10.56
CA HIS A 284 -9.25 -23.59 -9.73
C HIS A 284 -9.52 -22.22 -10.37
N LEU A 285 -9.07 -22.00 -11.59
CA LEU A 285 -9.23 -20.74 -12.31
C LEU A 285 -10.66 -20.57 -12.84
N GLY A 286 -11.23 -21.63 -13.42
CA GLY A 286 -12.58 -21.63 -13.99
C GLY A 286 -13.66 -21.33 -12.95
N ALA A 287 -13.59 -21.92 -11.76
CA ALA A 287 -14.57 -21.66 -10.70
C ALA A 287 -14.56 -20.18 -10.26
N ARG A 288 -13.40 -19.54 -10.20
CA ARG A 288 -13.27 -18.15 -9.82
C ARG A 288 -13.73 -17.20 -10.93
N ALA A 289 -13.44 -17.54 -12.18
CA ALA A 289 -13.94 -16.83 -13.34
C ALA A 289 -15.47 -16.87 -13.43
N MET A 290 -16.07 -18.06 -13.31
CA MET A 290 -17.53 -18.24 -13.26
C MET A 290 -18.16 -17.62 -12.01
N GLY A 291 -17.39 -17.52 -10.90
CA GLY A 291 -17.80 -16.86 -9.66
C GLY A 291 -17.87 -15.33 -9.76
N GLY A 292 -17.49 -14.73 -10.91
CA GLY A 292 -17.67 -13.32 -11.21
C GLY A 292 -16.44 -12.43 -10.99
N ALA A 293 -15.27 -12.98 -10.70
CA ALA A 293 -14.03 -12.19 -10.74
C ALA A 293 -13.82 -11.64 -12.16
N ALA A 294 -13.36 -10.39 -12.28
CA ALA A 294 -13.10 -9.79 -13.58
C ALA A 294 -11.77 -10.21 -14.20
N LEU A 295 -10.79 -10.52 -13.37
CA LEU A 295 -9.49 -11.03 -13.78
C LEU A 295 -9.08 -12.18 -12.85
N VAL A 296 -8.70 -13.31 -13.44
CA VAL A 296 -8.09 -14.42 -12.72
C VAL A 296 -6.64 -14.59 -13.17
N MET A 297 -5.71 -14.64 -12.22
CA MET A 297 -4.29 -14.80 -12.53
C MET A 297 -3.83 -16.21 -12.26
N THR A 298 -2.98 -16.74 -13.13
CA THR A 298 -2.27 -17.99 -12.85
C THR A 298 -1.31 -17.81 -11.67
N GLU A 299 -0.95 -18.88 -10.99
CA GLU A 299 0.26 -18.89 -10.16
C GLU A 299 1.51 -18.57 -11.01
N MET A 300 2.64 -18.27 -10.35
CA MET A 300 3.88 -18.01 -11.07
C MET A 300 4.21 -19.17 -12.02
N THR A 301 4.09 -18.89 -13.30
CA THR A 301 4.36 -19.84 -14.40
C THR A 301 5.80 -19.66 -14.85
N CYS A 302 6.56 -20.75 -14.80
CA CYS A 302 7.99 -20.72 -15.01
C CYS A 302 8.35 -20.70 -16.49
N THR A 303 9.32 -19.84 -16.84
CA THR A 303 9.77 -19.65 -18.24
C THR A 303 10.77 -20.71 -18.71
N SER A 304 11.31 -21.50 -17.75
CA SER A 304 12.29 -22.56 -18.01
C SER A 304 12.17 -23.68 -16.94
N PRO A 305 12.69 -24.90 -17.20
CA PRO A 305 12.68 -25.98 -16.22
C PRO A 305 13.41 -25.65 -14.92
N ASP A 306 14.55 -24.96 -15.00
CA ASP A 306 15.36 -24.50 -13.87
C ASP A 306 14.77 -23.31 -13.13
N GLY A 307 13.79 -22.63 -13.74
CA GLY A 307 13.06 -21.52 -13.13
C GLY A 307 11.95 -21.94 -12.14
N ARG A 308 11.69 -23.24 -11.94
CA ARG A 308 10.65 -23.72 -11.05
C ARG A 308 11.05 -23.59 -9.59
N ILE A 309 10.11 -23.20 -8.73
CA ILE A 309 10.30 -23.24 -7.26
C ILE A 309 10.38 -24.69 -6.82
N THR A 310 9.36 -25.48 -7.21
CA THR A 310 9.21 -26.89 -6.90
C THR A 310 8.90 -27.68 -8.17
N PRO A 311 9.02 -29.02 -8.17
CA PRO A 311 8.58 -29.85 -9.29
C PRO A 311 7.12 -29.67 -9.68
N GLY A 312 6.26 -29.21 -8.74
CA GLY A 312 4.84 -28.97 -8.93
C GLY A 312 4.49 -27.59 -9.55
N CYS A 313 5.46 -26.75 -9.88
CA CYS A 313 5.20 -25.46 -10.51
C CYS A 313 4.77 -25.62 -11.97
N PRO A 314 3.83 -24.78 -12.46
CA PRO A 314 3.48 -24.74 -13.89
C PRO A 314 4.60 -24.13 -14.71
N GLY A 315 4.63 -24.50 -15.97
CA GLY A 315 5.57 -24.02 -16.97
C GLY A 315 4.92 -23.39 -18.20
N MET A 316 5.72 -22.62 -18.93
CA MET A 316 5.44 -22.17 -20.28
C MET A 316 6.75 -22.29 -21.11
N TYR A 317 7.30 -23.51 -21.19
CA TYR A 317 8.58 -23.79 -21.82
C TYR A 317 8.60 -25.04 -22.71
N LYS A 318 7.43 -25.67 -22.90
CA LYS A 318 7.21 -26.82 -23.79
C LYS A 318 5.92 -26.64 -24.58
N PRO A 319 5.77 -27.25 -25.77
CA PRO A 319 4.54 -27.18 -26.56
C PRO A 319 3.31 -27.74 -25.82
N GLU A 320 3.50 -28.75 -24.98
CA GLU A 320 2.43 -29.35 -24.18
C GLU A 320 1.85 -28.36 -23.16
N HIS A 321 2.70 -27.48 -22.61
CA HIS A 321 2.26 -26.42 -21.70
C HIS A 321 1.34 -25.42 -22.42
N LEU A 322 1.70 -25.00 -23.63
CA LEU A 322 0.87 -24.15 -24.47
C LEU A 322 -0.52 -24.78 -24.68
N THR A 323 -0.58 -26.05 -25.06
CA THR A 323 -1.83 -26.79 -25.25
C THR A 323 -2.66 -26.83 -23.97
N GLY A 324 -2.05 -27.15 -22.84
CA GLY A 324 -2.71 -27.20 -21.54
C GLY A 324 -3.29 -25.85 -21.11
N TRP A 325 -2.52 -24.79 -21.28
CA TRP A 325 -2.98 -23.41 -20.97
C TRP A 325 -4.06 -22.92 -21.92
N THR A 326 -3.95 -23.19 -23.25
CA THR A 326 -4.98 -22.82 -24.22
C THR A 326 -6.35 -23.40 -23.82
N ARG A 327 -6.39 -24.67 -23.43
CA ARG A 327 -7.63 -25.33 -22.94
C ARG A 327 -8.27 -24.57 -21.77
N ILE A 328 -7.45 -24.08 -20.83
CA ILE A 328 -7.95 -23.35 -19.64
C ILE A 328 -8.42 -21.95 -20.03
N VAL A 329 -7.67 -21.25 -20.87
CA VAL A 329 -8.05 -19.92 -21.40
C VAL A 329 -9.37 -20.00 -22.17
N ASP A 330 -9.50 -20.95 -23.07
CA ASP A 330 -10.73 -21.19 -23.85
C ASP A 330 -11.92 -21.47 -22.93
N PHE A 331 -11.73 -22.27 -21.88
CA PHE A 331 -12.78 -22.53 -20.91
C PHE A 331 -13.23 -21.26 -20.19
N VAL A 332 -12.30 -20.44 -19.73
CA VAL A 332 -12.61 -19.19 -19.03
C VAL A 332 -13.37 -18.24 -19.95
N HIS A 333 -12.90 -18.06 -21.18
CA HIS A 333 -13.54 -17.18 -22.16
C HIS A 333 -14.93 -17.66 -22.60
N ALA A 334 -15.10 -18.98 -22.74
CA ALA A 334 -16.38 -19.56 -23.17
C ALA A 334 -17.45 -19.54 -22.07
N ASN A 335 -17.06 -19.58 -20.79
CA ASN A 335 -18.00 -19.80 -19.68
C ASN A 335 -18.09 -18.61 -18.70
N SER A 336 -17.38 -17.50 -18.95
CA SER A 336 -17.41 -16.32 -18.10
C SER A 336 -17.14 -15.05 -18.90
N GLN A 337 -17.28 -13.90 -18.25
CA GLN A 337 -16.82 -12.61 -18.78
C GLN A 337 -15.43 -12.22 -18.21
N ALA A 338 -14.86 -13.08 -17.40
CA ALA A 338 -13.55 -12.83 -16.80
C ALA A 338 -12.46 -12.78 -17.86
N LYS A 339 -11.46 -11.96 -17.59
CA LYS A 339 -10.16 -12.01 -18.24
C LYS A 339 -9.25 -12.96 -17.51
N ILE A 340 -8.28 -13.54 -18.22
CA ILE A 340 -7.29 -14.42 -17.61
C ILE A 340 -5.89 -13.88 -17.88
N GLY A 341 -5.08 -13.80 -16.81
CA GLY A 341 -3.70 -13.32 -16.86
C GLY A 341 -2.71 -14.40 -16.46
N MET A 342 -1.51 -14.34 -17.06
CA MET A 342 -0.40 -15.21 -16.69
C MET A 342 0.65 -14.41 -15.90
N GLN A 343 0.95 -14.87 -14.67
CA GLN A 343 2.16 -14.40 -13.99
C GLN A 343 3.34 -15.25 -14.44
N ILE A 344 4.37 -14.61 -14.99
CA ILE A 344 5.60 -15.28 -15.45
C ILE A 344 6.76 -14.93 -14.52
N GLY A 345 7.63 -15.92 -14.29
CA GLY A 345 8.78 -15.72 -13.43
C GLY A 345 9.83 -16.83 -13.52
N HIS A 346 10.88 -16.64 -12.74
CA HIS A 346 11.96 -17.59 -12.53
C HIS A 346 12.35 -17.54 -11.04
N ALA A 347 12.37 -18.69 -10.39
CA ALA A 347 12.52 -18.76 -8.92
C ALA A 347 13.91 -18.33 -8.40
N GLY A 348 14.94 -18.35 -9.26
CA GLY A 348 16.28 -17.92 -8.84
C GLY A 348 16.85 -18.78 -7.71
N ALA A 349 17.38 -18.14 -6.69
CA ALA A 349 17.96 -18.82 -5.51
C ALA A 349 16.93 -19.61 -4.66
N LYS A 350 15.63 -19.39 -4.92
CA LYS A 350 14.54 -20.10 -4.23
C LYS A 350 14.02 -21.29 -5.02
N ALA A 351 14.71 -21.69 -6.10
CA ALA A 351 14.36 -22.84 -6.92
C ALA A 351 14.81 -24.18 -6.31
N SER A 352 14.36 -25.29 -6.92
CA SER A 352 14.76 -26.66 -6.56
C SER A 352 14.43 -27.05 -5.12
N THR A 353 13.20 -26.71 -4.69
CA THR A 353 12.70 -26.99 -3.35
C THR A 353 11.58 -28.04 -3.39
N ARG A 354 11.31 -28.63 -2.22
CA ARG A 354 10.19 -29.57 -2.02
C ARG A 354 8.85 -28.86 -2.16
N LEU A 355 7.82 -29.64 -2.43
CA LEU A 355 6.44 -29.16 -2.31
C LEU A 355 6.17 -28.63 -0.90
N ALA A 356 5.34 -27.59 -0.77
CA ALA A 356 5.13 -26.91 0.51
C ALA A 356 4.71 -27.85 1.65
N TRP A 357 3.88 -28.86 1.37
CA TRP A 357 3.41 -29.85 2.35
C TRP A 357 4.43 -30.98 2.66
N GLU A 358 5.52 -31.07 1.89
CA GLU A 358 6.62 -32.01 2.13
C GLU A 358 7.79 -31.39 2.90
N GLY A 359 7.77 -30.09 3.04
CA GLY A 359 8.80 -29.28 3.70
C GLY A 359 9.10 -28.02 2.93
N ILE A 360 8.33 -26.97 3.25
CA ILE A 360 8.45 -25.66 2.60
C ILE A 360 9.91 -25.16 2.63
N ASP A 361 10.37 -24.64 1.49
CA ASP A 361 11.70 -24.03 1.30
C ASP A 361 12.91 -24.97 1.54
N GLN A 362 12.68 -26.27 1.76
CA GLN A 362 13.76 -27.24 1.89
C GLN A 362 14.21 -27.73 0.51
N PRO A 363 15.53 -27.96 0.28
CA PRO A 363 16.00 -28.56 -0.96
C PRO A 363 15.34 -29.90 -1.25
N LEU A 364 15.24 -30.28 -2.52
CA LEU A 364 14.79 -31.60 -2.89
C LEU A 364 15.70 -32.65 -2.24
N LYS A 365 15.15 -33.82 -1.88
CA LYS A 365 15.94 -34.94 -1.36
C LYS A 365 16.84 -35.53 -2.44
N GLU A 366 16.32 -35.55 -3.68
CA GLU A 366 16.98 -36.10 -4.86
C GLU A 366 16.55 -35.29 -6.09
N GLY A 367 17.34 -35.27 -7.16
CA GLY A 367 16.99 -34.59 -8.41
C GLY A 367 17.06 -33.07 -8.36
N ASN A 368 17.86 -32.52 -7.46
CA ASN A 368 18.13 -31.09 -7.45
C ASN A 368 18.75 -30.63 -8.77
N TRP A 369 18.30 -29.50 -9.28
CA TRP A 369 18.89 -28.84 -10.43
C TRP A 369 19.74 -27.63 -10.02
N GLU A 370 20.64 -27.19 -10.90
CA GLU A 370 21.43 -25.98 -10.66
C GLU A 370 20.53 -24.77 -10.53
N ILE A 371 20.79 -23.93 -9.55
CA ILE A 371 20.06 -22.68 -9.32
C ILE A 371 20.97 -21.47 -9.54
N ILE A 372 20.42 -20.40 -10.06
CA ILE A 372 21.12 -19.17 -10.45
C ILE A 372 20.52 -17.95 -9.77
N SER A 373 21.33 -16.90 -9.57
CA SER A 373 20.92 -15.65 -8.94
C SER A 373 21.79 -14.48 -9.42
N ALA A 374 21.46 -13.26 -9.00
CA ALA A 374 22.30 -12.09 -9.26
C ALA A 374 23.71 -12.25 -8.70
N SER A 375 23.85 -12.82 -7.50
CA SER A 375 25.11 -13.12 -6.83
C SER A 375 25.04 -14.48 -6.15
N PRO A 376 26.17 -15.10 -5.78
CA PRO A 376 26.17 -16.35 -5.02
C PRO A 376 25.47 -16.15 -3.69
N GLN A 377 24.42 -16.93 -3.43
CA GLN A 377 23.68 -16.84 -2.17
C GLN A 377 22.93 -18.12 -1.84
N GLN A 378 22.68 -18.34 -0.56
CA GLN A 378 21.71 -19.30 -0.06
C GLN A 378 20.44 -18.57 0.35
N TYR A 379 19.26 -19.10 -0.03
CA TYR A 379 18.00 -18.52 0.42
C TYR A 379 17.82 -18.65 1.94
N ILE A 380 18.09 -19.85 2.48
CA ILE A 380 18.18 -20.12 3.91
C ILE A 380 19.60 -20.58 4.19
N GLU A 381 20.33 -19.79 4.97
CA GLU A 381 21.74 -20.07 5.32
C GLU A 381 21.89 -21.47 5.94
N GLY A 382 22.84 -22.23 5.45
CA GLY A 382 23.14 -23.60 5.93
C GLY A 382 22.11 -24.66 5.54
N VAL A 383 21.04 -24.29 4.83
CA VAL A 383 19.97 -25.20 4.41
C VAL A 383 19.81 -25.26 2.88
N SER A 384 19.61 -24.12 2.23
CA SER A 384 19.38 -24.06 0.79
C SER A 384 20.64 -24.33 -0.01
N GLN A 385 20.48 -24.79 -1.26
CA GLN A 385 21.59 -24.82 -2.21
C GLN A 385 22.17 -23.41 -2.38
N THR A 386 23.47 -23.32 -2.63
CA THR A 386 24.07 -22.03 -3.02
C THR A 386 23.81 -21.77 -4.50
N ALA A 387 23.09 -20.70 -4.79
CA ALA A 387 22.86 -20.26 -6.16
C ALA A 387 24.18 -19.78 -6.78
N ARG A 388 24.40 -20.13 -8.05
CA ARG A 388 25.52 -19.62 -8.85
C ARG A 388 25.19 -18.21 -9.35
N GLU A 389 26.22 -17.34 -9.36
CA GLU A 389 26.10 -16.03 -10.00
C GLU A 389 25.89 -16.19 -11.52
N MET A 390 24.92 -15.45 -12.06
CA MET A 390 24.68 -15.42 -13.50
C MET A 390 25.79 -14.68 -14.24
N ASN A 391 26.25 -15.28 -15.31
CA ASN A 391 27.06 -14.58 -16.30
C ASN A 391 26.19 -14.01 -17.44
N ARG A 392 26.77 -13.31 -18.40
CA ARG A 392 26.02 -12.71 -19.52
C ARG A 392 25.28 -13.75 -20.36
N ALA A 393 25.87 -14.93 -20.59
CA ALA A 393 25.21 -15.99 -21.36
C ALA A 393 23.94 -16.54 -20.62
N ASP A 394 23.99 -16.63 -19.27
CA ASP A 394 22.82 -16.98 -18.48
C ASP A 394 21.72 -15.91 -18.62
N MET A 395 22.09 -14.63 -18.56
CA MET A 395 21.15 -13.53 -18.72
C MET A 395 20.49 -13.53 -20.10
N ASP A 396 21.26 -13.79 -21.16
CA ASP A 396 20.76 -13.87 -22.54
C ASP A 396 19.83 -15.07 -22.72
N ARG A 397 20.15 -16.24 -22.13
CA ARG A 397 19.29 -17.42 -22.10
C ARG A 397 17.97 -17.13 -21.39
N VAL A 398 18.06 -16.62 -20.18
CA VAL A 398 16.85 -16.29 -19.37
C VAL A 398 15.97 -15.29 -20.12
N LYS A 399 16.58 -14.25 -20.74
CA LYS A 399 15.82 -13.29 -21.56
C LYS A 399 15.11 -13.97 -22.73
N ALA A 400 15.78 -14.88 -23.44
CA ALA A 400 15.18 -15.64 -24.52
C ALA A 400 14.03 -16.54 -24.03
N ASP A 401 14.18 -17.15 -22.85
CA ASP A 401 13.14 -17.96 -22.21
C ASP A 401 11.89 -17.14 -21.86
N PHE A 402 12.06 -15.92 -21.31
CA PHE A 402 10.95 -15.01 -21.06
C PHE A 402 10.24 -14.60 -22.36
N ILE A 403 10.99 -14.24 -23.41
CA ILE A 403 10.43 -13.85 -24.72
C ILE A 403 9.60 -15.02 -25.30
N ARG A 404 10.11 -16.26 -25.26
CA ARG A 404 9.40 -17.44 -25.74
C ARG A 404 8.11 -17.64 -24.94
N ALA A 405 8.19 -17.67 -23.60
CA ALA A 405 7.03 -17.89 -22.74
C ALA A 405 5.92 -16.83 -22.96
N VAL A 406 6.30 -15.58 -23.22
CA VAL A 406 5.34 -14.50 -23.51
C VAL A 406 4.66 -14.69 -24.85
N LYS A 407 5.41 -15.10 -25.90
CA LYS A 407 4.81 -15.44 -27.21
C LYS A 407 3.84 -16.60 -27.10
N ASP A 408 4.20 -17.63 -26.34
CA ASP A 408 3.36 -18.79 -26.11
C ASP A 408 2.11 -18.41 -25.28
N ALA A 409 2.22 -17.50 -24.31
CA ALA A 409 1.08 -16.97 -23.55
C ALA A 409 0.12 -16.17 -24.43
N ASP A 410 0.63 -15.36 -25.37
CA ASP A 410 -0.22 -14.66 -26.34
C ASP A 410 -0.92 -15.65 -27.27
N GLN A 411 -0.21 -16.65 -27.77
CA GLN A 411 -0.78 -17.72 -28.60
C GLN A 411 -1.83 -18.55 -27.85
N ALA A 412 -1.66 -18.77 -26.55
CA ALA A 412 -2.65 -19.45 -25.69
C ALA A 412 -3.90 -18.60 -25.47
N GLY A 413 -3.88 -17.28 -25.81
CA GLY A 413 -5.01 -16.39 -25.73
C GLY A 413 -5.13 -15.62 -24.41
N PHE A 414 -4.09 -15.59 -23.57
CA PHE A 414 -4.12 -14.78 -22.33
C PHE A 414 -4.37 -13.30 -22.63
N ASP A 415 -5.17 -12.66 -21.77
CA ASP A 415 -5.56 -11.25 -21.87
C ASP A 415 -4.57 -10.31 -21.17
N TRP A 416 -3.83 -10.81 -20.19
CA TRP A 416 -3.00 -10.05 -19.27
C TRP A 416 -1.69 -10.76 -18.96
N LEU A 417 -0.62 -10.02 -18.79
CA LEU A 417 0.67 -10.55 -18.35
C LEU A 417 1.10 -9.87 -17.06
N GLU A 418 1.68 -10.63 -16.13
CA GLU A 418 2.34 -10.06 -14.96
C GLU A 418 3.77 -10.57 -14.86
N LEU A 419 4.74 -9.64 -14.84
CA LEU A 419 6.14 -9.97 -14.60
C LEU A 419 6.41 -10.07 -13.10
N HIS A 420 6.90 -11.22 -12.66
CA HIS A 420 7.25 -11.43 -11.26
C HIS A 420 8.66 -10.92 -10.96
N ALA A 421 8.76 -9.74 -10.31
CA ALA A 421 10.00 -9.09 -9.91
C ALA A 421 10.10 -8.88 -8.38
N ALA A 422 9.44 -9.75 -7.60
CA ALA A 422 9.29 -9.66 -6.15
C ALA A 422 9.77 -10.93 -5.44
N HIS A 423 9.61 -10.97 -4.12
CA HIS A 423 9.68 -12.12 -3.22
C HIS A 423 11.04 -12.85 -3.17
N GLY A 424 12.14 -12.18 -3.54
CA GLY A 424 13.46 -12.79 -3.58
C GLY A 424 13.68 -13.77 -4.73
N TYR A 425 12.78 -13.80 -5.73
CA TYR A 425 12.98 -14.55 -6.96
C TYR A 425 14.02 -13.91 -7.88
N LEU A 426 14.29 -14.49 -9.05
CA LEU A 426 15.44 -14.11 -9.86
C LEU A 426 15.55 -12.61 -10.11
N LEU A 427 14.49 -11.95 -10.62
CA LEU A 427 14.55 -10.51 -10.92
C LEU A 427 14.64 -9.67 -9.63
N SER A 428 13.94 -10.07 -8.57
CA SER A 428 14.07 -9.45 -7.25
C SER A 428 15.50 -9.54 -6.71
N SER A 429 16.21 -10.62 -6.99
CA SER A 429 17.60 -10.78 -6.54
C SER A 429 18.58 -9.77 -7.16
N PHE A 430 18.26 -9.24 -8.36
CA PHE A 430 19.00 -8.12 -8.95
C PHE A 430 18.63 -6.78 -8.32
N ILE A 431 17.35 -6.58 -8.00
CA ILE A 431 16.82 -5.29 -7.52
C ILE A 431 17.29 -5.00 -6.09
N SER A 432 17.18 -5.97 -5.18
CA SER A 432 17.56 -5.78 -3.77
C SER A 432 19.08 -5.68 -3.57
N PRO A 433 19.57 -4.64 -2.85
CA PRO A 433 20.98 -4.53 -2.51
C PRO A 433 21.46 -5.62 -1.55
N LEU A 434 20.55 -6.31 -0.85
CA LEU A 434 20.90 -7.43 0.04
C LEU A 434 21.34 -8.67 -0.73
N THR A 435 20.76 -8.89 -1.90
CA THR A 435 21.00 -10.10 -2.72
C THR A 435 21.83 -9.84 -3.96
N ASN A 436 22.00 -8.58 -4.34
CA ASN A 436 22.87 -8.18 -5.47
C ASN A 436 24.17 -7.59 -4.94
N GLN A 437 25.20 -8.42 -4.87
CA GLN A 437 26.56 -8.06 -4.47
C GLN A 437 27.51 -7.92 -5.67
N ARG A 438 26.97 -7.76 -6.89
CA ARG A 438 27.76 -7.62 -8.11
C ARG A 438 28.55 -6.32 -8.14
N THR A 439 29.71 -6.36 -8.77
CA THR A 439 30.60 -5.21 -8.97
C THR A 439 30.69 -4.76 -10.43
N ASP A 440 29.94 -5.42 -11.32
CA ASP A 440 29.82 -5.06 -12.76
C ASP A 440 28.65 -4.09 -13.00
N GLU A 441 28.31 -3.87 -14.28
CA GLU A 441 27.22 -2.98 -14.69
C GLU A 441 25.81 -3.44 -14.27
N TYR A 442 25.67 -4.58 -13.61
CA TYR A 442 24.41 -5.10 -13.08
C TYR A 442 24.29 -5.01 -11.56
N GLY A 443 25.29 -4.42 -10.86
CA GLY A 443 25.31 -4.28 -9.41
C GLY A 443 25.71 -2.90 -8.92
N GLY A 444 25.65 -2.69 -7.61
CA GLY A 444 26.00 -1.44 -6.95
C GLY A 444 24.89 -0.39 -7.02
N SER A 445 24.93 0.55 -7.97
CA SER A 445 23.93 1.64 -8.04
C SER A 445 22.52 1.14 -8.34
N PHE A 446 21.52 1.97 -8.04
CA PHE A 446 20.11 1.66 -8.33
C PHE A 446 19.91 1.34 -9.82
N GLU A 447 20.47 2.15 -10.71
CA GLU A 447 20.35 2.00 -12.16
C GLU A 447 20.95 0.67 -12.64
N ASN A 448 22.09 0.29 -12.07
CA ASN A 448 22.73 -0.98 -12.40
C ASN A 448 21.90 -2.18 -11.91
N ARG A 449 21.38 -2.14 -10.68
CA ARG A 449 20.54 -3.21 -10.15
C ARG A 449 19.24 -3.35 -10.94
N MET A 450 18.68 -2.25 -11.45
CA MET A 450 17.48 -2.26 -12.29
C MET A 450 17.75 -2.68 -13.74
N ARG A 451 19.00 -2.68 -14.22
CA ARG A 451 19.36 -2.91 -15.62
C ARG A 451 18.78 -4.22 -16.16
N PHE A 452 19.10 -5.35 -15.55
CA PHE A 452 18.61 -6.64 -16.03
C PHE A 452 17.07 -6.80 -15.91
N PRO A 453 16.42 -6.47 -14.81
CA PRO A 453 14.94 -6.45 -14.73
C PRO A 453 14.27 -5.60 -15.82
N ILE A 454 14.82 -4.44 -16.14
CA ILE A 454 14.31 -3.57 -17.21
C ILE A 454 14.62 -4.13 -18.61
N GLU A 455 15.78 -4.77 -18.82
CA GLU A 455 16.07 -5.49 -20.08
C GLU A 455 15.02 -6.59 -20.34
N ILE A 456 14.68 -7.39 -19.32
CA ILE A 456 13.62 -8.40 -19.40
C ILE A 456 12.27 -7.75 -19.71
N PHE A 457 11.89 -6.72 -18.94
CA PHE A 457 10.60 -6.05 -19.12
C PHE A 457 10.44 -5.48 -20.54
N LYS A 458 11.45 -4.76 -21.04
CA LYS A 458 11.42 -4.21 -22.41
C LYS A 458 11.31 -5.31 -23.47
N ALA A 459 12.06 -6.39 -23.31
CA ALA A 459 12.05 -7.52 -24.25
C ALA A 459 10.68 -8.22 -24.30
N ILE A 460 10.01 -8.40 -23.16
CA ILE A 460 8.67 -8.98 -23.15
C ILE A 460 7.62 -7.99 -23.64
N ARG A 461 7.74 -6.69 -23.33
CA ARG A 461 6.80 -5.65 -23.80
C ARG A 461 6.83 -5.53 -25.33
N GLU A 462 8.01 -5.71 -25.94
CA GLU A 462 8.18 -5.66 -27.41
C GLU A 462 7.40 -6.76 -28.13
N VAL A 463 7.30 -7.95 -27.55
CA VAL A 463 6.64 -9.11 -28.17
C VAL A 463 5.21 -9.33 -27.70
N TRP A 464 4.78 -8.71 -26.60
CA TRP A 464 3.40 -8.77 -26.11
C TRP A 464 2.53 -7.74 -26.82
N PRO A 465 1.30 -8.08 -27.26
CA PRO A 465 0.45 -7.14 -27.99
C PRO A 465 0.25 -5.82 -27.27
N GLN A 466 0.33 -4.71 -28.01
CA GLN A 466 0.24 -3.35 -27.43
C GLN A 466 -1.10 -3.06 -26.77
N GLY A 467 -2.18 -3.66 -27.23
CA GLY A 467 -3.51 -3.55 -26.62
C GLY A 467 -3.70 -4.34 -25.33
N LYS A 468 -2.78 -5.28 -25.03
CA LYS A 468 -2.84 -6.11 -23.81
C LYS A 468 -1.94 -5.55 -22.70
N PRO A 469 -2.44 -5.45 -21.46
CA PRO A 469 -1.68 -4.91 -20.34
C PRO A 469 -0.52 -5.82 -19.89
N ILE A 470 0.52 -5.18 -19.29
CA ILE A 470 1.53 -5.84 -18.47
C ILE A 470 1.57 -5.17 -17.10
N SER A 471 1.34 -5.93 -16.04
CA SER A 471 1.64 -5.55 -14.67
C SER A 471 2.99 -6.07 -14.21
N VAL A 472 3.57 -5.43 -13.20
CA VAL A 472 4.81 -5.90 -12.56
C VAL A 472 4.59 -6.05 -11.07
N ARG A 473 4.87 -7.23 -10.54
CA ARG A 473 4.86 -7.46 -9.11
C ARG A 473 6.21 -7.16 -8.51
N ILE A 474 6.27 -6.20 -7.58
CA ILE A 474 7.49 -5.78 -6.90
C ILE A 474 7.39 -6.02 -5.38
N SER A 475 8.54 -6.13 -4.71
CA SER A 475 8.60 -6.05 -3.25
C SER A 475 8.64 -4.58 -2.84
N ALA A 476 7.68 -4.17 -2.00
CA ALA A 476 7.60 -2.78 -1.53
C ALA A 476 8.55 -2.50 -0.36
N HIS A 477 9.05 -3.54 0.31
CA HIS A 477 9.96 -3.45 1.46
C HIS A 477 10.65 -4.79 1.70
N ASP A 478 11.93 -4.79 2.07
CA ASP A 478 12.66 -6.02 2.45
C ASP A 478 12.57 -6.33 3.95
N TRP A 479 12.02 -5.43 4.77
CA TRP A 479 11.86 -5.55 6.23
C TRP A 479 13.16 -5.75 7.00
N THR A 480 14.29 -5.42 6.38
CA THR A 480 15.64 -5.58 6.94
C THR A 480 16.47 -4.34 6.64
N PRO A 481 17.30 -3.85 7.58
CA PRO A 481 18.19 -2.73 7.34
C PRO A 481 19.12 -2.96 6.13
N GLY A 482 19.27 -1.93 5.30
CA GLY A 482 20.06 -1.99 4.07
C GLY A 482 19.36 -2.64 2.88
N GLY A 483 18.12 -3.12 3.04
CA GLY A 483 17.28 -3.61 1.94
C GLY A 483 16.42 -2.51 1.31
N ILE A 484 15.52 -2.92 0.41
CA ILE A 484 14.55 -2.04 -0.26
C ILE A 484 13.62 -1.42 0.79
N THR A 485 13.48 -0.09 0.72
CA THR A 485 12.53 0.71 1.51
C THR A 485 11.30 1.07 0.67
N PRO A 486 10.21 1.59 1.27
CA PRO A 486 9.06 2.11 0.50
C PRO A 486 9.43 3.24 -0.47
N VAL A 487 10.45 4.04 -0.15
CA VAL A 487 10.96 5.10 -1.04
C VAL A 487 11.61 4.47 -2.28
N ASP A 488 12.47 3.45 -2.08
CA ASP A 488 13.09 2.72 -3.18
C ASP A 488 12.02 2.03 -4.05
N ALA A 489 10.96 1.50 -3.44
CA ALA A 489 9.87 0.84 -4.18
C ALA A 489 9.13 1.81 -5.12
N VAL A 490 9.00 3.07 -4.76
CA VAL A 490 8.45 4.10 -5.66
C VAL A 490 9.35 4.31 -6.87
N GLU A 491 10.66 4.39 -6.67
CA GLU A 491 11.61 4.54 -7.78
C GLU A 491 11.66 3.28 -8.68
N ILE A 492 11.56 2.09 -8.10
CA ILE A 492 11.43 0.82 -8.84
C ILE A 492 10.17 0.85 -9.72
N ALA A 493 9.02 1.26 -9.14
CA ALA A 493 7.76 1.37 -9.87
C ALA A 493 7.85 2.41 -11.01
N ARG A 494 8.49 3.57 -10.76
CA ARG A 494 8.74 4.60 -11.78
C ARG A 494 9.59 4.07 -12.93
N ALA A 495 10.64 3.30 -12.64
CA ALA A 495 11.49 2.70 -13.66
C ALA A 495 10.72 1.73 -14.56
N PHE A 496 9.88 0.85 -13.98
CA PHE A 496 9.02 -0.04 -14.77
C PHE A 496 7.94 0.72 -15.54
N LYS A 497 7.32 1.74 -14.93
CA LYS A 497 6.36 2.62 -15.62
C LYS A 497 6.99 3.31 -16.83
N ALA A 498 8.18 3.87 -16.67
CA ALA A 498 8.94 4.50 -17.75
C ALA A 498 9.32 3.50 -18.87
N ALA A 499 9.48 2.21 -18.52
CA ALA A 499 9.71 1.14 -19.50
C ALA A 499 8.42 0.67 -20.19
N GLY A 500 7.22 1.09 -19.74
CA GLY A 500 5.92 0.80 -20.33
C GLY A 500 5.03 -0.17 -19.55
N ALA A 501 5.27 -0.35 -18.26
CA ALA A 501 4.35 -1.08 -17.38
C ALA A 501 3.05 -0.30 -17.18
N ASP A 502 1.94 -1.02 -17.10
CA ASP A 502 0.61 -0.46 -16.98
C ASP A 502 0.13 -0.40 -15.52
N ILE A 503 0.52 -1.38 -14.72
CA ILE A 503 0.20 -1.50 -13.28
C ILE A 503 1.40 -2.06 -12.54
#